data_741f5ca3cfed77aaff6b594747003a6d
#
_entry.id   741f5ca3cfed77aaff6b594747003a6d
#
_cell.length_a   1.000
_cell.length_b   1.000
_cell.length_c   1.000
_cell.angle_alpha   90.00
_cell.angle_beta   90.00
_cell.angle_gamma   90.00
#
_symmetry.space_group_name_H-M   'P 1'
#
loop_
_entity.id
_entity.type
_entity.pdbx_description
1 polymer ?
#
loop_
_entity_poly.entity_id
_entity_poly.type
_entity_poly.pdbx_seq_one_letter_code
_entity_poly.pdbx_strand_id
1 'polypeptide(L)'
;HQQAVETISRLIDYLRDQGLEVWIEDEIADVGEFSGLPHCGLEHIGQKVDLAIVVGGDGSLLGASRALARFDTPVLGINRGTLGFLTDIRPSEAIEKVGQALLGEFTEEQRSLNSVEVIRDEQVIARANALNDIVLHKGQSARMLGFDLCIDDQFVYSSRSDGLIVSTPTGSTAYALSAGGPIMHPKLDALVLVPMFPHTLNARPIVVPADCLIPATLTDKPPALPPPRPHAHPHTSLPFAHLLLPRPPLATLTLLHPHTPHPANALTLSAPPPPHPTTTPPLTPPPPTT
;
A
#
# COMPACT_ATOMS: atom_id res chain seq x y z
N HIS A 1 18.97 12.24 -7.35
CA HIS A 1 18.05 13.38 -7.15
C HIS A 1 17.73 14.06 -8.49
N GLN A 2 18.73 14.44 -9.27
CA GLN A 2 18.56 15.20 -10.53
C GLN A 2 17.71 14.46 -11.59
N GLN A 3 17.92 13.15 -11.77
CA GLN A 3 17.16 12.33 -12.72
C GLN A 3 15.66 12.24 -12.39
N ALA A 4 15.32 12.22 -11.09
CA ALA A 4 13.91 12.22 -10.68
C ALA A 4 13.24 13.57 -10.98
N VAL A 5 13.93 14.67 -10.73
CA VAL A 5 13.46 16.02 -11.04
C VAL A 5 13.19 16.17 -12.53
N GLU A 6 14.14 15.75 -13.38
CA GLU A 6 13.97 15.77 -14.84
C GLU A 6 12.77 14.93 -15.31
N THR A 7 12.60 13.74 -14.71
CA THR A 7 11.44 12.88 -15.05
C THR A 7 10.14 13.55 -14.64
N ILE A 8 10.08 14.16 -13.44
CA ILE A 8 8.91 14.89 -12.95
C ILE A 8 8.59 16.09 -13.85
N SER A 9 9.58 16.91 -14.22
CA SER A 9 9.39 18.04 -15.14
C SER A 9 8.74 17.60 -16.44
N ARG A 10 9.30 16.57 -17.08
CA ARG A 10 8.78 16.04 -18.34
C ARG A 10 7.34 15.50 -18.22
N LEU A 11 7.02 14.85 -17.10
CA LEU A 11 5.68 14.38 -16.83
C LEU A 11 4.70 15.53 -16.64
N ILE A 12 5.08 16.57 -15.90
CA ILE A 12 4.27 17.77 -15.68
C ILE A 12 3.93 18.43 -17.02
N ASP A 13 4.95 18.66 -17.86
CA ASP A 13 4.74 19.26 -19.18
C ASP A 13 3.79 18.43 -20.02
N TYR A 14 4.02 17.11 -20.10
CA TYR A 14 3.16 16.17 -20.83
C TYR A 14 1.71 16.19 -20.34
N LEU A 15 1.48 16.09 -19.02
CA LEU A 15 0.13 16.07 -18.44
C LEU A 15 -0.62 17.39 -18.68
N ARG A 16 0.07 18.53 -18.59
CA ARG A 16 -0.50 19.84 -18.89
C ARG A 16 -0.85 20.00 -20.37
N ASP A 17 -0.03 19.49 -21.27
CA ASP A 17 -0.31 19.47 -22.71
C ASP A 17 -1.55 18.61 -23.04
N GLN A 18 -1.87 17.61 -22.21
CA GLN A 18 -3.11 16.85 -22.30
C GLN A 18 -4.32 17.59 -21.65
N GLY A 19 -4.12 18.80 -21.12
CA GLY A 19 -5.19 19.59 -20.48
C GLY A 19 -5.55 19.12 -19.06
N LEU A 20 -4.67 18.34 -18.40
CA LEU A 20 -4.89 17.83 -17.06
C LEU A 20 -4.39 18.82 -15.99
N GLU A 21 -5.10 18.88 -14.87
CA GLU A 21 -4.65 19.60 -13.68
C GLU A 21 -3.61 18.77 -12.93
N VAL A 22 -2.45 19.38 -12.61
CA VAL A 22 -1.34 18.69 -11.94
C VAL A 22 -1.13 19.30 -10.57
N TRP A 23 -1.18 18.46 -9.54
CA TRP A 23 -0.84 18.77 -8.15
C TRP A 23 0.47 18.09 -7.77
N ILE A 24 1.28 18.78 -6.97
CA ILE A 24 2.55 18.23 -6.45
C ILE A 24 2.52 18.13 -4.93
N GLU A 25 3.31 17.21 -4.40
CA GLU A 25 3.52 17.11 -2.96
C GLU A 25 4.40 18.28 -2.45
N ASP A 26 4.10 18.77 -1.24
CA ASP A 26 4.80 19.89 -0.62
C ASP A 26 6.32 19.70 -0.58
N GLU A 27 6.82 18.49 -0.27
CA GLU A 27 8.26 18.19 -0.21
C GLU A 27 8.98 18.40 -1.58
N ILE A 28 8.23 18.26 -2.67
CA ILE A 28 8.75 18.45 -4.04
C ILE A 28 8.62 19.90 -4.48
N ALA A 29 7.60 20.62 -4.02
CA ALA A 29 7.33 22.00 -4.37
C ALA A 29 8.48 22.93 -3.98
N ASP A 30 9.21 22.62 -2.91
CA ASP A 30 10.38 23.36 -2.45
C ASP A 30 11.62 23.23 -3.39
N VAL A 31 11.59 22.27 -4.32
CA VAL A 31 12.58 22.14 -5.38
C VAL A 31 12.26 23.22 -6.44
N GLY A 32 12.99 24.31 -6.45
CA GLY A 32 12.72 25.60 -7.11
C GLY A 32 12.18 25.60 -8.55
N GLU A 33 12.20 24.49 -9.27
CA GLU A 33 11.62 24.34 -10.61
C GLU A 33 10.08 24.21 -10.59
N PHE A 34 9.47 23.86 -9.44
CA PHE A 34 8.05 23.53 -9.32
C PHE A 34 7.23 24.56 -8.51
N SER A 35 7.84 25.63 -8.04
CA SER A 35 7.25 26.60 -7.11
C SER A 35 5.99 27.33 -7.61
N GLY A 36 5.65 27.19 -8.89
CA GLY A 36 4.45 27.81 -9.49
C GLY A 36 3.27 26.85 -9.66
N LEU A 37 3.39 25.59 -9.23
CA LEU A 37 2.34 24.60 -9.36
C LEU A 37 1.48 24.52 -8.10
N PRO A 38 0.19 24.11 -8.22
CA PRO A 38 -0.62 23.75 -7.06
C PRO A 38 0.06 22.63 -6.28
N HIS A 39 0.22 22.81 -4.97
CA HIS A 39 0.85 21.83 -4.12
C HIS A 39 0.10 21.66 -2.80
N CYS A 40 0.20 20.51 -2.18
CA CYS A 40 -0.27 20.21 -0.84
C CYS A 40 0.29 18.88 -0.34
N GLY A 41 0.13 18.62 0.95
CA GLY A 41 0.54 17.33 1.54
C GLY A 41 -0.23 16.14 0.96
N LEU A 42 0.36 14.95 0.99
CA LEU A 42 -0.18 13.70 0.41
C LEU A 42 -1.63 13.40 0.81
N GLU A 43 -2.02 13.71 2.05
CA GLU A 43 -3.37 13.48 2.53
C GLU A 43 -4.42 14.37 1.82
N HIS A 44 -4.03 15.58 1.42
CA HIS A 44 -4.91 16.47 0.66
C HIS A 44 -4.87 16.14 -0.83
N ILE A 45 -3.73 15.65 -1.34
CA ILE A 45 -3.61 15.13 -2.72
C ILE A 45 -4.63 14.03 -2.93
N GLY A 46 -4.69 13.02 -2.06
CA GLY A 46 -5.62 11.89 -2.19
C GLY A 46 -7.11 12.26 -2.25
N GLN A 47 -7.47 13.46 -1.76
CA GLN A 47 -8.85 13.98 -1.87
C GLN A 47 -9.15 14.69 -3.19
N LYS A 48 -8.12 15.02 -3.96
CA LYS A 48 -8.22 15.93 -5.12
C LYS A 48 -7.93 15.27 -6.45
N VAL A 49 -7.15 14.19 -6.46
CA VAL A 49 -6.63 13.61 -7.70
C VAL A 49 -7.27 12.25 -8.00
N ASP A 50 -7.45 11.98 -9.29
CA ASP A 50 -7.96 10.69 -9.78
C ASP A 50 -6.84 9.64 -9.94
N LEU A 51 -5.58 10.09 -10.01
CA LEU A 51 -4.40 9.25 -10.16
C LEU A 51 -3.20 9.92 -9.49
N ALA A 52 -2.46 9.16 -8.69
CA ALA A 52 -1.17 9.58 -8.14
C ALA A 52 -0.01 8.90 -8.90
N ILE A 53 0.97 9.69 -9.34
CA ILE A 53 2.17 9.20 -10.01
C ILE A 53 3.35 9.41 -9.07
N VAL A 54 4.01 8.31 -8.68
CA VAL A 54 5.14 8.34 -7.75
C VAL A 54 6.43 8.09 -8.51
N VAL A 55 7.31 9.09 -8.56
CA VAL A 55 8.64 8.97 -9.17
C VAL A 55 9.67 8.70 -8.08
N GLY A 56 10.01 7.43 -7.88
CA GLY A 56 10.87 7.03 -6.75
C GLY A 56 11.24 5.56 -6.82
N GLY A 57 11.82 5.05 -5.74
CA GLY A 57 11.96 3.61 -5.53
C GLY A 57 10.76 3.05 -4.77
N ASP A 58 10.79 1.74 -4.46
CA ASP A 58 9.74 1.06 -3.71
C ASP A 58 9.43 1.76 -2.38
N GLY A 59 10.44 2.29 -1.67
CA GLY A 59 10.22 3.03 -0.43
C GLY A 59 9.38 4.30 -0.59
N SER A 60 9.54 5.03 -1.70
CA SER A 60 8.71 6.22 -2.01
C SER A 60 7.27 5.79 -2.31
N LEU A 61 7.11 4.70 -3.08
CA LEU A 61 5.81 4.15 -3.38
C LEU A 61 5.10 3.67 -2.11
N LEU A 62 5.80 2.97 -1.22
CA LEU A 62 5.26 2.52 0.08
C LEU A 62 4.76 3.70 0.93
N GLY A 63 5.51 4.80 0.98
CA GLY A 63 5.14 6.03 1.69
C GLY A 63 3.87 6.65 1.14
N ALA A 64 3.83 6.91 -0.15
CA ALA A 64 2.68 7.48 -0.85
C ALA A 64 1.45 6.57 -0.73
N SER A 65 1.61 5.26 -0.97
CA SER A 65 0.53 4.26 -0.92
C SER A 65 -0.17 4.23 0.44
N ARG A 66 0.59 4.29 1.54
CA ARG A 66 0.00 4.34 2.89
C ARG A 66 -0.84 5.59 3.14
N ALA A 67 -0.41 6.73 2.65
CA ALA A 67 -1.13 7.99 2.79
C ALA A 67 -2.39 8.04 1.91
N LEU A 68 -2.31 7.47 0.71
CA LEU A 68 -3.35 7.54 -0.32
C LEU A 68 -4.40 6.42 -0.21
N ALA A 69 -4.07 5.28 0.39
CA ALA A 69 -4.96 4.10 0.46
C ALA A 69 -6.35 4.39 1.03
N ARG A 70 -6.47 5.32 1.99
CA ARG A 70 -7.76 5.69 2.59
C ARG A 70 -8.68 6.51 1.66
N PHE A 71 -8.17 6.96 0.53
CA PHE A 71 -8.90 7.75 -0.47
C PHE A 71 -9.21 6.95 -1.73
N ASP A 72 -8.83 5.66 -1.76
CA ASP A 72 -8.94 4.79 -2.94
C ASP A 72 -8.26 5.36 -4.20
N THR A 73 -7.31 6.28 -4.03
CA THR A 73 -6.59 6.90 -5.14
C THR A 73 -5.63 5.89 -5.76
N PRO A 74 -5.78 5.55 -7.05
CA PRO A 74 -4.86 4.67 -7.75
C PRO A 74 -3.44 5.26 -7.78
N VAL A 75 -2.43 4.39 -7.71
CA VAL A 75 -1.03 4.81 -7.70
C VAL A 75 -0.27 4.14 -8.84
N LEU A 76 0.47 4.94 -9.60
CA LEU A 76 1.37 4.50 -10.65
C LEU A 76 2.82 4.77 -10.22
N GLY A 77 3.67 3.72 -10.19
CA GLY A 77 5.06 3.81 -9.76
C GLY A 77 6.04 3.91 -10.92
N ILE A 78 6.89 4.94 -10.92
CA ILE A 78 8.01 5.11 -11.87
C ILE A 78 9.31 5.06 -11.08
N ASN A 79 10.21 4.14 -11.41
CA ASN A 79 11.47 4.01 -10.69
C ASN A 79 12.47 5.13 -11.03
N ARG A 80 13.54 5.23 -10.23
CA ARG A 80 14.63 6.20 -10.47
C ARG A 80 15.82 5.62 -11.23
N GLY A 81 15.62 4.53 -11.97
CA GLY A 81 16.65 3.86 -12.77
C GLY A 81 17.04 2.47 -12.27
N THR A 82 16.75 2.12 -11.02
CA THR A 82 16.90 0.76 -10.50
C THR A 82 15.52 0.13 -10.37
N LEU A 83 15.28 -0.95 -11.10
CA LEU A 83 14.01 -1.66 -11.08
C LEU A 83 13.70 -2.15 -9.66
N GLY A 84 12.48 -1.83 -9.17
CA GLY A 84 11.94 -2.32 -7.92
C GLY A 84 10.95 -3.46 -8.11
N PHE A 85 10.41 -3.97 -7.02
CA PHE A 85 9.31 -4.95 -7.05
C PHE A 85 7.94 -4.30 -7.30
N LEU A 86 7.82 -3.00 -6.97
CA LEU A 86 6.58 -2.23 -7.07
C LEU A 86 6.67 -1.11 -8.10
N THR A 87 7.88 -0.62 -8.40
CA THR A 87 8.14 0.44 -9.37
C THR A 87 8.85 -0.15 -10.59
N ASP A 88 8.08 -0.60 -11.57
CA ASP A 88 8.55 -1.34 -12.75
C ASP A 88 8.70 -0.46 -14.01
N ILE A 89 8.18 0.78 -14.00
CA ILE A 89 8.29 1.71 -15.11
C ILE A 89 9.63 2.44 -15.06
N ARG A 90 10.40 2.38 -16.15
CA ARG A 90 11.66 3.12 -16.25
C ARG A 90 11.42 4.60 -16.55
N PRO A 91 12.31 5.53 -16.13
CA PRO A 91 12.19 6.94 -16.43
C PRO A 91 12.09 7.27 -17.94
N SER A 92 12.76 6.46 -18.77
CA SER A 92 12.71 6.60 -20.24
C SER A 92 11.35 6.26 -20.85
N GLU A 93 10.58 5.40 -20.20
CA GLU A 93 9.28 4.90 -20.63
C GLU A 93 8.11 5.65 -19.97
N ALA A 94 8.41 6.58 -19.03
CA ALA A 94 7.44 7.22 -18.16
C ALA A 94 6.29 7.88 -18.94
N ILE A 95 6.60 8.69 -19.96
CA ILE A 95 5.59 9.40 -20.78
C ILE A 95 4.69 8.43 -21.52
N GLU A 96 5.28 7.41 -22.16
CA GLU A 96 4.53 6.40 -22.91
C GLU A 96 3.59 5.64 -21.99
N LYS A 97 4.09 5.17 -20.83
CA LYS A 97 3.32 4.36 -19.88
C LYS A 97 2.22 5.15 -19.17
N VAL A 98 2.48 6.41 -18.83
CA VAL A 98 1.45 7.31 -18.31
C VAL A 98 0.40 7.58 -19.38
N GLY A 99 0.80 7.82 -20.63
CA GLY A 99 -0.14 7.97 -21.74
C GLY A 99 -1.04 6.75 -21.93
N GLN A 100 -0.49 5.54 -21.89
CA GLN A 100 -1.26 4.30 -21.92
C GLN A 100 -2.26 4.22 -20.75
N ALA A 101 -1.82 4.55 -19.54
CA ALA A 101 -2.69 4.55 -18.36
C ALA A 101 -3.86 5.55 -18.50
N LEU A 102 -3.61 6.75 -19.02
CA LEU A 102 -4.64 7.76 -19.28
C LEU A 102 -5.67 7.31 -20.34
N LEU A 103 -5.28 6.44 -21.27
CA LEU A 103 -6.16 5.84 -22.26
C LEU A 103 -6.92 4.61 -21.73
N GLY A 104 -6.70 4.21 -20.48
CA GLY A 104 -7.31 3.01 -19.90
C GLY A 104 -6.56 1.72 -20.24
N GLU A 105 -5.36 1.79 -20.84
CA GLU A 105 -4.54 0.66 -21.22
C GLU A 105 -3.62 0.23 -20.04
N PHE A 106 -4.22 -0.29 -18.97
CA PHE A 106 -3.50 -0.76 -17.78
C PHE A 106 -4.16 -2.00 -17.16
N THR A 107 -3.40 -2.70 -16.31
CA THR A 107 -3.95 -3.69 -15.37
C THR A 107 -4.02 -3.06 -13.99
N GLU A 108 -5.17 -3.18 -13.37
CA GLU A 108 -5.37 -2.81 -11.99
C GLU A 108 -4.96 -3.98 -11.08
N GLU A 109 -4.14 -3.70 -10.07
CA GLU A 109 -3.77 -4.66 -9.06
C GLU A 109 -4.08 -4.10 -7.67
N GLN A 110 -4.87 -4.85 -6.92
CA GLN A 110 -5.21 -4.49 -5.55
C GLN A 110 -4.21 -5.12 -4.58
N ARG A 111 -3.77 -4.34 -3.60
CA ARG A 111 -2.84 -4.75 -2.56
C ARG A 111 -3.43 -4.49 -1.18
N SER A 112 -3.35 -5.47 -0.30
CA SER A 112 -3.81 -5.34 1.08
C SER A 112 -2.79 -4.58 1.94
N LEU A 113 -3.28 -3.79 2.89
CA LEU A 113 -2.48 -3.17 3.94
C LEU A 113 -2.76 -3.85 5.28
N ASN A 114 -1.70 -4.08 6.06
CA ASN A 114 -1.83 -4.45 7.46
C ASN A 114 -2.05 -3.21 8.32
N SER A 115 -3.00 -3.31 9.25
CA SER A 115 -3.18 -2.31 10.30
C SER A 115 -2.61 -2.84 11.61
N VAL A 116 -2.02 -1.98 12.41
CA VAL A 116 -1.50 -2.31 13.74
C VAL A 116 -1.95 -1.32 14.79
N GLU A 117 -2.34 -1.84 15.92
CA GLU A 117 -2.56 -1.08 17.14
C GLU A 117 -1.55 -1.48 18.21
N VAL A 118 -1.00 -0.48 18.87
CA VAL A 118 -0.14 -0.70 20.03
C VAL A 118 -0.95 -0.36 21.27
N ILE A 119 -1.14 -1.36 22.14
CA ILE A 119 -1.96 -1.21 23.34
C ILE A 119 -1.07 -1.32 24.57
N ARG A 120 -1.22 -0.39 25.51
CA ARG A 120 -0.58 -0.38 26.81
C ARG A 120 -1.59 0.04 27.87
N ASP A 121 -1.65 -0.69 28.99
CA ASP A 121 -2.60 -0.41 30.09
C ASP A 121 -4.04 -0.25 29.57
N GLU A 122 -4.47 -1.18 28.69
CA GLU A 122 -5.77 -1.22 28.01
C GLU A 122 -6.09 0.00 27.11
N GLN A 123 -5.10 0.85 26.86
CA GLN A 123 -5.25 2.01 25.98
C GLN A 123 -4.46 1.84 24.69
N VAL A 124 -5.08 2.22 23.57
CA VAL A 124 -4.39 2.31 22.29
C VAL A 124 -3.48 3.53 22.28
N ILE A 125 -2.16 3.32 22.29
CA ILE A 125 -1.16 4.39 22.32
C ILE A 125 -0.58 4.73 20.95
N ALA A 126 -0.75 3.85 19.97
CA ALA A 126 -0.34 4.09 18.58
C ALA A 126 -1.15 3.24 17.60
N ARG A 127 -1.32 3.77 16.39
CA ARG A 127 -1.89 3.08 15.23
C ARG A 127 -1.01 3.33 14.00
N ALA A 128 -0.85 2.33 13.15
CA ALA A 128 -0.15 2.47 11.89
C ALA A 128 -0.67 1.46 10.86
N ASN A 129 -0.41 1.75 9.59
CA ASN A 129 -0.65 0.83 8.48
C ASN A 129 0.68 0.52 7.79
N ALA A 130 0.79 -0.69 7.25
CA ALA A 130 1.94 -1.14 6.49
C ALA A 130 1.51 -1.87 5.21
N LEU A 131 2.12 -1.53 4.09
CA LEU A 131 1.93 -2.25 2.83
C LEU A 131 2.81 -3.51 2.80
N ASN A 132 4.03 -3.45 3.37
CA ASN A 132 4.93 -4.60 3.45
C ASN A 132 4.75 -5.40 4.74
N ASP A 133 5.27 -4.88 5.84
CA ASP A 133 5.37 -5.63 7.08
C ASP A 133 5.28 -4.73 8.33
N ILE A 134 4.88 -5.35 9.41
CA ILE A 134 4.88 -4.82 10.77
C ILE A 134 5.91 -5.63 11.57
N VAL A 135 6.84 -4.93 12.21
CA VAL A 135 7.94 -5.58 12.91
C VAL A 135 7.88 -5.30 14.40
N LEU A 136 7.63 -6.34 15.18
CA LEU A 136 7.87 -6.34 16.60
C LEU A 136 9.36 -6.65 16.84
N HIS A 137 10.12 -5.74 17.44
CA HIS A 137 11.57 -5.86 17.55
C HIS A 137 12.06 -5.43 18.94
N LYS A 138 13.09 -6.09 19.46
CA LYS A 138 13.68 -5.80 20.79
C LYS A 138 14.35 -4.41 20.92
N GLY A 139 14.44 -3.65 19.85
CA GLY A 139 15.11 -2.36 19.83
C GLY A 139 16.63 -2.50 20.08
N GLN A 140 17.17 -1.62 20.90
CA GLN A 140 18.59 -1.63 21.26
C GLN A 140 18.91 -2.58 22.45
N SER A 141 17.92 -3.36 22.91
CA SER A 141 18.13 -4.29 24.02
C SER A 141 19.03 -5.45 23.60
N ALA A 142 20.04 -5.76 24.42
CA ALA A 142 20.83 -6.99 24.27
C ALA A 142 20.04 -8.25 24.64
N ARG A 143 18.91 -8.08 25.37
CA ARG A 143 18.05 -9.22 25.78
C ARG A 143 17.04 -9.50 24.69
N MET A 144 16.73 -10.79 24.49
CA MET A 144 15.64 -11.21 23.62
C MET A 144 14.30 -10.72 24.14
N LEU A 145 13.38 -10.57 23.22
CA LEU A 145 11.99 -10.25 23.49
C LEU A 145 11.22 -11.52 23.83
N GLY A 146 10.52 -11.54 24.96
CA GLY A 146 9.54 -12.57 25.29
C GLY A 146 8.14 -12.13 24.89
N PHE A 147 7.41 -12.95 24.15
CA PHE A 147 6.02 -12.68 23.79
C PHE A 147 5.20 -13.95 23.61
N ASP A 148 3.90 -13.82 23.87
CA ASP A 148 2.88 -14.81 23.57
C ASP A 148 2.16 -14.41 22.29
N LEU A 149 2.04 -15.36 21.36
CA LEU A 149 1.34 -15.18 20.10
C LEU A 149 0.00 -15.88 20.13
N CYS A 150 -1.04 -15.18 19.76
CA CYS A 150 -2.37 -15.73 19.50
C CYS A 150 -2.81 -15.45 18.07
N ILE A 151 -3.76 -16.22 17.56
CA ILE A 151 -4.46 -16.01 16.29
C ILE A 151 -5.94 -16.24 16.57
N ASP A 152 -6.80 -15.23 16.34
CA ASP A 152 -8.24 -15.30 16.63
C ASP A 152 -8.55 -15.84 18.02
N ASP A 153 -7.92 -15.28 19.06
CA ASP A 153 -8.03 -15.67 20.47
C ASP A 153 -7.48 -17.08 20.81
N GLN A 154 -6.94 -17.80 19.85
CA GLN A 154 -6.29 -19.08 20.08
C GLN A 154 -4.80 -18.88 20.33
N PHE A 155 -4.30 -19.38 21.47
CA PHE A 155 -2.87 -19.39 21.77
C PHE A 155 -2.13 -20.30 20.78
N VAL A 156 -1.06 -19.78 20.18
CA VAL A 156 -0.21 -20.50 19.22
C VAL A 156 1.09 -20.94 19.87
N TYR A 157 1.86 -19.99 20.40
CA TYR A 157 3.11 -20.27 21.12
C TYR A 157 3.59 -19.07 21.94
N SER A 158 4.45 -19.38 22.96
CA SER A 158 5.32 -18.40 23.58
C SER A 158 6.71 -18.45 22.93
N SER A 159 7.30 -17.31 22.65
CA SER A 159 8.63 -17.21 22.04
C SER A 159 9.56 -16.28 22.80
N ARG A 160 10.85 -16.62 22.75
CA ARG A 160 11.95 -15.69 23.05
C ARG A 160 12.79 -15.56 21.79
N SER A 161 12.80 -14.36 21.21
CA SER A 161 13.42 -14.10 19.91
C SER A 161 13.89 -12.64 19.82
N ASP A 162 14.54 -12.28 18.74
CA ASP A 162 14.83 -10.87 18.43
C ASP A 162 13.59 -10.10 18.02
N GLY A 163 12.51 -10.80 17.61
CA GLY A 163 11.24 -10.21 17.25
C GLY A 163 10.34 -11.11 16.42
N LEU A 164 9.32 -10.50 15.86
CA LEU A 164 8.33 -11.10 14.95
C LEU A 164 8.06 -10.14 13.80
N ILE A 165 8.08 -10.64 12.58
CA ILE A 165 7.62 -9.93 11.39
C ILE A 165 6.26 -10.46 11.01
N VAL A 166 5.28 -9.58 10.82
CA VAL A 166 3.97 -9.90 10.25
C VAL A 166 3.87 -9.20 8.91
N SER A 167 3.90 -9.97 7.83
CA SER A 167 4.06 -9.43 6.48
C SER A 167 2.85 -9.76 5.60
N THR A 168 2.50 -8.80 4.74
CA THR A 168 1.58 -9.00 3.62
C THR A 168 2.25 -9.82 2.52
N PRO A 169 1.53 -10.29 1.51
CA PRO A 169 2.13 -10.87 0.31
C PRO A 169 3.11 -9.91 -0.38
N THR A 170 2.79 -8.61 -0.42
CA THR A 170 3.70 -7.59 -0.97
C THR A 170 5.03 -7.54 -0.20
N GLY A 171 4.96 -7.54 1.13
CA GLY A 171 6.14 -7.52 1.99
C GLY A 171 6.91 -8.84 2.06
N SER A 172 6.34 -9.93 1.56
CA SER A 172 6.99 -11.25 1.58
C SER A 172 8.33 -11.29 0.82
N THR A 173 8.55 -10.36 -0.10
CA THR A 173 9.82 -10.18 -0.84
C THR A 173 10.75 -9.15 -0.19
N ALA A 174 10.36 -8.53 0.94
CA ALA A 174 11.13 -7.52 1.67
C ALA A 174 11.83 -8.12 2.91
N TYR A 175 11.60 -7.55 4.09
CA TYR A 175 12.29 -7.99 5.31
C TYR A 175 11.91 -9.41 5.75
N ALA A 176 10.66 -9.81 5.50
CA ALA A 176 10.19 -11.18 5.75
C ALA A 176 11.03 -12.23 5.00
N LEU A 177 11.41 -11.95 3.73
CA LEU A 177 12.27 -12.84 2.95
C LEU A 177 13.65 -12.97 3.58
N SER A 178 14.26 -11.87 4.00
CA SER A 178 15.57 -11.86 4.66
C SER A 178 15.57 -12.64 5.98
N ALA A 179 14.43 -12.69 6.66
CA ALA A 179 14.24 -13.46 7.89
C ALA A 179 13.86 -14.94 7.65
N GLY A 180 13.85 -15.40 6.39
CA GLY A 180 13.55 -16.80 6.02
C GLY A 180 12.07 -17.10 5.81
N GLY A 181 11.24 -16.08 5.60
CA GLY A 181 9.84 -16.24 5.20
C GLY A 181 9.67 -16.70 3.75
N PRO A 182 8.55 -17.31 3.39
CA PRO A 182 8.23 -17.71 2.03
C PRO A 182 7.87 -16.49 1.18
N ILE A 183 8.14 -16.56 -0.13
CA ILE A 183 7.59 -15.62 -1.10
C ILE A 183 6.12 -15.97 -1.31
N MET A 184 5.25 -14.98 -1.16
CA MET A 184 3.82 -15.11 -1.35
C MET A 184 3.38 -14.38 -2.62
N HIS A 185 2.48 -15.02 -3.38
CA HIS A 185 1.92 -14.35 -4.56
C HIS A 185 1.07 -13.14 -4.12
N PRO A 186 1.20 -11.96 -4.75
CA PRO A 186 0.51 -10.74 -4.35
C PRO A 186 -1.02 -10.84 -4.21
N LYS A 187 -1.64 -11.73 -4.99
CA LYS A 187 -3.11 -11.95 -4.98
C LYS A 187 -3.58 -12.89 -3.86
N LEU A 188 -2.68 -13.40 -3.01
CA LEU A 188 -3.09 -14.21 -1.87
C LEU A 188 -3.70 -13.32 -0.79
N ASP A 189 -4.84 -13.74 -0.27
CA ASP A 189 -5.47 -13.11 0.89
C ASP A 189 -4.95 -13.79 2.17
N ALA A 190 -3.69 -13.51 2.49
CA ALA A 190 -2.97 -14.16 3.57
C ALA A 190 -1.91 -13.23 4.19
N LEU A 191 -1.47 -13.56 5.40
CA LEU A 191 -0.34 -12.95 6.09
C LEU A 191 0.70 -14.01 6.40
N VAL A 192 1.96 -13.62 6.48
CA VAL A 192 3.02 -14.49 6.98
C VAL A 192 3.62 -13.93 8.26
N LEU A 193 3.72 -14.77 9.26
CA LEU A 193 4.36 -14.49 10.55
C LEU A 193 5.76 -15.13 10.54
N VAL A 194 6.80 -14.31 10.62
CA VAL A 194 8.18 -14.78 10.54
C VAL A 194 8.90 -14.43 11.85
N PRO A 195 9.19 -15.42 12.71
CA PRO A 195 9.95 -15.19 13.94
C PRO A 195 11.41 -14.85 13.59
N MET A 196 11.96 -13.82 14.29
CA MET A 196 13.32 -13.35 14.07
C MET A 196 14.27 -14.02 15.08
N PHE A 197 15.19 -14.85 14.59
CA PHE A 197 16.20 -15.54 15.42
C PHE A 197 15.62 -16.18 16.69
N PRO A 198 14.61 -17.05 16.58
CA PRO A 198 13.97 -17.67 17.74
C PRO A 198 14.92 -18.65 18.42
N HIS A 199 14.87 -18.70 19.75
CA HIS A 199 15.68 -19.64 20.55
C HIS A 199 15.12 -21.08 20.60
N THR A 200 14.04 -21.32 19.86
CA THR A 200 13.39 -22.64 19.78
C THR A 200 13.68 -23.27 18.42
N LEU A 201 14.09 -24.55 18.44
CA LEU A 201 14.43 -25.29 17.21
C LEU A 201 13.25 -25.48 16.25
N ASN A 202 12.02 -25.36 16.75
CA ASN A 202 10.79 -25.65 16.01
C ASN A 202 10.05 -24.43 15.47
N ALA A 203 10.55 -23.21 15.75
CA ALA A 203 9.90 -22.00 15.20
C ALA A 203 10.09 -21.93 13.69
N ARG A 204 8.99 -21.86 12.99
CA ARG A 204 8.91 -21.74 11.52
C ARG A 204 7.98 -20.60 11.16
N PRO A 205 8.15 -19.97 9.99
CA PRO A 205 7.15 -19.06 9.46
C PRO A 205 5.79 -19.75 9.35
N ILE A 206 4.73 -19.02 9.72
CA ILE A 206 3.33 -19.48 9.65
C ILE A 206 2.59 -18.56 8.70
N VAL A 207 1.85 -19.16 7.76
CA VAL A 207 0.95 -18.41 6.87
C VAL A 207 -0.47 -18.57 7.41
N VAL A 208 -1.20 -17.46 7.52
CA VAL A 208 -2.54 -17.37 8.06
C VAL A 208 -3.45 -16.57 7.13
N PRO A 209 -4.77 -16.69 7.21
CA PRO A 209 -5.69 -15.81 6.50
C PRO A 209 -5.45 -14.33 6.84
N ALA A 210 -5.69 -13.43 5.88
CA ALA A 210 -5.44 -12.00 6.09
C ALA A 210 -6.46 -11.32 7.03
N ASP A 211 -7.62 -11.92 7.21
CA ASP A 211 -8.71 -11.40 8.05
C ASP A 211 -8.60 -11.80 9.54
N CYS A 212 -7.55 -12.53 9.93
CA CYS A 212 -7.38 -12.95 11.32
C CYS A 212 -6.80 -11.83 12.20
N LEU A 213 -7.15 -11.86 13.49
CA LEU A 213 -6.57 -11.02 14.52
C LEU A 213 -5.33 -11.71 15.08
N ILE A 214 -4.21 -10.96 15.16
CA ILE A 214 -2.91 -11.50 15.60
C ILE A 214 -2.40 -10.73 16.82
N PRO A 215 -2.86 -11.04 18.06
CA PRO A 215 -2.30 -10.46 19.27
C PRO A 215 -0.91 -11.03 19.56
N ALA A 216 0.07 -10.12 19.76
CA ALA A 216 1.37 -10.48 20.30
C ALA A 216 1.56 -9.76 21.63
N THR A 217 1.45 -10.50 22.72
CA THR A 217 1.53 -9.98 24.09
C THR A 217 2.93 -10.13 24.63
N LEU A 218 3.53 -9.02 25.07
CA LEU A 218 4.84 -9.04 25.67
C LEU A 218 4.81 -9.61 27.07
N THR A 219 5.69 -10.58 27.35
CA THR A 219 5.75 -11.28 28.64
C THR A 219 6.85 -10.75 29.56
N ASP A 220 7.90 -10.12 29.02
CA ASP A 220 8.99 -9.56 29.81
C ASP A 220 8.77 -8.06 30.03
N LYS A 221 8.86 -7.58 31.28
CA LYS A 221 8.85 -6.14 31.60
C LYS A 221 10.20 -5.54 31.18
N PRO A 222 10.20 -4.57 30.26
CA PRO A 222 11.42 -3.91 29.84
C PRO A 222 11.84 -2.76 30.74
N PRO A 223 13.07 -2.25 30.61
CA PRO A 223 13.42 -0.96 31.17
C PRO A 223 12.57 0.16 30.54
N ALA A 224 12.24 1.19 31.33
CA ALA A 224 11.48 2.34 30.86
C ALA A 224 12.16 2.97 29.65
N LEU A 225 11.43 3.07 28.54
CA LEU A 225 11.93 3.69 27.31
C LEU A 225 11.42 5.12 27.16
N PRO A 226 12.21 5.97 26.51
CA PRO A 226 11.75 7.32 26.17
C PRO A 226 10.55 7.26 25.19
N PRO A 227 9.68 8.27 25.18
CA PRO A 227 8.52 8.32 24.30
C PRO A 227 8.96 8.32 22.83
N PRO A 228 8.14 7.75 21.91
CA PRO A 228 8.46 7.71 20.50
C PRO A 228 8.58 9.14 19.93
N ARG A 229 9.59 9.37 19.09
CA ARG A 229 9.77 10.64 18.39
C ARG A 229 8.80 10.73 17.21
N PRO A 230 8.16 11.88 16.95
CA PRO A 230 7.08 12.00 15.95
C PRO A 230 7.53 11.84 14.49
N HIS A 231 8.83 11.69 14.20
CA HIS A 231 9.38 11.59 12.84
C HIS A 231 10.17 10.31 12.57
N ALA A 232 9.93 9.23 13.34
CA ALA A 232 10.56 7.96 13.04
C ALA A 232 9.96 7.36 11.77
N HIS A 233 10.81 7.11 10.77
CA HIS A 233 10.49 6.31 9.58
C HIS A 233 9.80 4.98 9.95
N PRO A 234 9.03 4.36 9.03
CA PRO A 234 8.13 3.23 9.28
C PRO A 234 8.78 1.92 9.78
N HIS A 235 10.05 1.90 10.04
CA HIS A 235 10.69 0.91 10.91
C HIS A 235 10.49 1.33 12.37
N THR A 236 9.24 1.52 12.77
CA THR A 236 8.93 1.84 14.16
C THR A 236 9.15 0.57 14.97
N SER A 237 10.38 0.40 15.45
CA SER A 237 10.65 -0.53 16.53
C SER A 237 9.95 0.02 17.77
N LEU A 238 8.73 -0.43 17.99
CA LEU A 238 7.98 -0.14 19.20
C LEU A 238 8.31 -1.23 20.22
N PRO A 239 9.10 -0.91 21.25
CA PRO A 239 9.23 -1.81 22.36
C PRO A 239 7.95 -1.67 23.19
N PHE A 240 7.34 -2.78 23.49
CA PHE A 240 6.29 -2.97 24.49
C PHE A 240 4.87 -2.54 24.14
N ALA A 241 4.18 -3.48 23.51
CA ALA A 241 2.75 -3.36 23.33
C ALA A 241 2.13 -4.71 22.99
N HIS A 242 0.87 -4.87 23.33
CA HIS A 242 0.04 -5.84 22.64
C HIS A 242 -0.08 -5.40 21.20
N LEU A 243 0.36 -6.23 20.27
CA LEU A 243 0.15 -6.01 18.86
C LEU A 243 -1.22 -6.61 18.55
N LEU A 244 -2.24 -5.77 18.47
CA LEU A 244 -3.53 -6.16 17.92
C LEU A 244 -3.53 -5.74 16.46
N LEU A 245 -3.68 -6.72 15.57
CA LEU A 245 -4.05 -6.45 14.18
C LEU A 245 -5.58 -6.52 14.15
N PRO A 246 -6.30 -5.39 14.11
CA PRO A 246 -7.74 -5.43 13.97
C PRO A 246 -8.07 -6.07 12.62
N ARG A 247 -9.21 -6.76 12.55
CA ARG A 247 -9.82 -7.11 11.25
C ARG A 247 -9.91 -5.81 10.45
N PRO A 248 -9.15 -5.61 9.37
CA PRO A 248 -9.28 -4.37 8.64
C PRO A 248 -10.64 -4.33 7.96
N PRO A 249 -11.29 -3.17 7.87
CA PRO A 249 -11.88 -2.85 6.62
C PRO A 249 -10.68 -2.83 5.65
N LEU A 250 -10.68 -3.71 4.67
CA LEU A 250 -9.61 -3.85 3.69
C LEU A 250 -9.32 -2.46 3.09
N ALA A 251 -8.33 -1.76 3.64
CA ALA A 251 -7.77 -0.63 2.93
C ALA A 251 -7.01 -1.26 1.77
N THR A 252 -7.58 -1.15 0.60
CA THR A 252 -7.05 -1.72 -0.63
C THR A 252 -6.29 -0.64 -1.36
N LEU A 253 -5.05 -0.89 -1.69
CA LEU A 253 -4.27 -0.04 -2.58
C LEU A 253 -4.43 -0.55 -4.01
N THR A 254 -4.89 0.32 -4.89
CA THR A 254 -4.92 0.05 -6.32
C THR A 254 -3.60 0.49 -6.96
N LEU A 255 -2.84 -0.46 -7.49
CA LEU A 255 -1.66 -0.20 -8.31
C LEU A 255 -2.03 -0.34 -9.79
N LEU A 256 -1.65 0.65 -10.59
CA LEU A 256 -1.81 0.60 -12.04
C LEU A 256 -0.50 0.13 -12.68
N HIS A 257 -0.57 -0.97 -13.43
CA HIS A 257 0.52 -1.49 -14.25
C HIS A 257 0.16 -1.32 -15.72
N PRO A 258 0.77 -0.35 -16.45
CA PRO A 258 0.50 -0.16 -17.87
C PRO A 258 0.89 -1.41 -18.66
N HIS A 259 -0.02 -1.91 -19.48
CA HIS A 259 0.24 -3.05 -20.34
C HIS A 259 1.30 -2.76 -21.41
N THR A 260 2.23 -3.70 -21.59
CA THR A 260 2.80 -3.92 -22.92
C THR A 260 1.73 -4.68 -23.71
N PRO A 261 1.29 -4.22 -24.89
CA PRO A 261 0.31 -4.95 -25.66
C PRO A 261 0.86 -6.33 -26.03
N HIS A 262 0.37 -7.37 -25.39
CA HIS A 262 0.55 -8.72 -25.87
C HIS A 262 -0.49 -8.92 -26.98
N PRO A 263 -0.12 -9.36 -28.19
CA PRO A 263 -1.02 -9.39 -29.35
C PRO A 263 -2.24 -10.31 -29.22
N ALA A 264 -2.47 -10.93 -28.05
CA ALA A 264 -3.54 -11.90 -27.83
C ALA A 264 -4.68 -11.42 -26.91
N ASN A 265 -4.59 -10.25 -26.25
CA ASN A 265 -5.62 -9.76 -25.32
C ASN A 265 -6.09 -8.36 -25.68
N ALA A 266 -6.76 -8.23 -26.84
CA ALA A 266 -7.61 -7.08 -27.11
C ALA A 266 -8.87 -7.24 -26.23
N LEU A 267 -8.91 -6.64 -25.05
CA LEU A 267 -10.15 -6.41 -24.31
C LEU A 267 -10.93 -5.35 -25.07
N THR A 268 -11.98 -5.80 -25.75
CA THR A 268 -12.98 -4.95 -26.36
C THR A 268 -13.69 -4.18 -25.25
N LEU A 269 -13.37 -2.90 -25.08
CA LEU A 269 -14.23 -1.99 -24.34
C LEU A 269 -15.55 -1.94 -25.08
N SER A 270 -16.60 -2.58 -24.57
CA SER A 270 -17.96 -2.39 -25.07
C SER A 270 -18.33 -0.93 -24.83
N ALA A 271 -18.63 -0.24 -25.93
CA ALA A 271 -19.24 1.07 -25.87
C ALA A 271 -20.44 1.06 -24.90
N PRO A 272 -20.70 2.17 -24.19
CA PRO A 272 -21.89 2.26 -23.35
C PRO A 272 -23.12 1.87 -24.17
N PRO A 273 -24.06 1.10 -23.60
CA PRO A 273 -25.26 0.70 -24.32
C PRO A 273 -25.97 1.96 -24.87
N PRO A 274 -26.48 1.92 -26.12
CA PRO A 274 -27.19 3.04 -26.65
C PRO A 274 -28.38 3.37 -25.72
N PRO A 275 -28.77 4.65 -25.59
CA PRO A 275 -29.90 5.05 -24.76
C PRO A 275 -31.12 4.25 -25.20
N HIS A 276 -31.80 3.65 -24.23
CA HIS A 276 -33.04 2.90 -24.46
C HIS A 276 -34.01 3.76 -25.31
N PRO A 277 -34.61 3.20 -26.38
CA PRO A 277 -35.62 3.91 -27.11
C PRO A 277 -36.75 4.26 -26.15
N THR A 278 -37.06 5.54 -26.06
CA THR A 278 -38.25 6.05 -25.38
C THR A 278 -39.45 5.34 -25.97
N THR A 279 -40.09 4.46 -25.21
CA THR A 279 -41.37 3.86 -25.55
C THR A 279 -42.42 4.96 -25.62
N THR A 280 -42.78 5.33 -26.82
CA THR A 280 -43.98 6.13 -27.09
C THR A 280 -45.19 5.36 -26.57
N PRO A 281 -46.05 5.97 -25.75
CA PRO A 281 -47.26 5.28 -25.29
C PRO A 281 -48.16 4.97 -26.49
N PRO A 282 -48.87 3.83 -26.51
CA PRO A 282 -49.76 3.45 -27.62
C PRO A 282 -50.88 4.45 -27.77
N LEU A 283 -51.07 4.88 -29.01
CA LEU A 283 -52.22 5.71 -29.42
C LEU A 283 -53.53 4.98 -29.11
N THR A 284 -54.36 5.61 -28.30
CA THR A 284 -55.76 5.16 -28.06
C THR A 284 -56.54 5.14 -29.37
N PRO A 285 -57.28 4.07 -29.68
CA PRO A 285 -58.13 4.03 -30.87
C PRO A 285 -59.30 5.03 -30.75
N PRO A 286 -59.77 5.60 -31.88
CA PRO A 286 -60.92 6.51 -31.89
C PRO A 286 -62.24 5.78 -31.55
N PRO A 287 -63.23 6.47 -30.95
CA PRO A 287 -64.47 5.87 -30.57
C PRO A 287 -65.30 5.50 -31.83
N PRO A 288 -66.19 4.48 -31.77
CA PRO A 288 -66.99 4.05 -32.86
C PRO A 288 -68.06 5.11 -33.21
N THR A 289 -68.14 5.43 -34.47
CA THR A 289 -69.24 6.22 -35.04
C THR A 289 -70.55 5.41 -35.12
N THR A 290 -71.61 5.89 -34.49
CA THR A 290 -73.02 5.49 -34.73
C THR A 290 -73.58 6.19 -35.91
#